data_6e2e8c702ea9cf4a8f2d2ac77bc67bf4
#
_entry.id   6e2e8c702ea9cf4a8f2d2ac77bc67bf4
#
_cell.length_a   1.000
_cell.length_b   1.000
_cell.length_c   1.000
_cell.angle_alpha   90.00
_cell.angle_beta   90.00
_cell.angle_gamma   90.00
#
_symmetry.space_group_name_H-M   'P 1'
#
loop_
_entity.id
_entity.type
_entity.pdbx_description
1 polymer ?
#
loop_
_entity_poly.entity_id
_entity_poly.type
_entity_poly.pdbx_seq_one_letter_code
_entity_poly.pdbx_strand_id
1 'polypeptide(L)'
;EVRLSDGLDRILNKYLDPECTDVLESTLEERGIKLALNQAVTSFNADENGSVKSVTTPNGEYEADLVILCVGFRPNNELLKGKVDMMPNGAILVDDYMRTSDKDIYAAGDSCAVHYNPNGGAAYIPLATNAVRMGTLVGKNIIEPKVRYRGTQSTSGLYLFGYNIGSTGVNVNSAAHFGLDVRAVFVK
;
A
#
# COMPACT_ATOMS: atom_id res chain seq x y z
N GLU A 1 13.62 20.87 -10.85
CA GLU A 1 12.36 20.94 -10.11
C GLU A 1 11.83 19.54 -9.88
N VAL A 2 11.25 19.26 -8.70
CA VAL A 2 10.57 17.99 -8.40
C VAL A 2 9.09 18.28 -8.15
N ARG A 3 8.22 17.46 -8.77
CA ARG A 3 6.77 17.51 -8.57
C ARG A 3 6.27 16.15 -8.16
N LEU A 4 5.44 16.10 -7.13
CA LEU A 4 4.70 14.92 -6.70
C LEU A 4 3.24 15.08 -7.13
N SER A 5 2.76 14.17 -7.98
CA SER A 5 1.35 14.13 -8.41
C SER A 5 0.66 12.92 -7.79
N ASP A 6 -0.48 13.13 -7.17
CA ASP A 6 -1.31 12.07 -6.58
C ASP A 6 -2.78 12.30 -6.95
N GLY A 7 -3.51 11.22 -7.18
CA GLY A 7 -4.97 11.25 -7.39
C GLY A 7 -5.76 11.52 -6.12
N LEU A 8 -5.14 11.42 -4.95
CA LEU A 8 -5.74 11.72 -3.66
C LEU A 8 -5.48 13.16 -3.24
N ASP A 9 -6.25 13.63 -2.27
CA ASP A 9 -6.21 14.97 -1.73
C ASP A 9 -5.03 15.23 -0.78
N ARG A 10 -4.34 14.16 -0.33
CA ARG A 10 -3.23 14.21 0.62
C ARG A 10 -2.18 13.13 0.33
N ILE A 11 -0.93 13.42 0.66
CA ILE A 11 0.12 12.40 0.70
C ILE A 11 -0.14 11.43 1.87
N LEU A 12 0.30 10.19 1.73
CA LEU A 12 0.24 9.16 2.79
C LEU A 12 -1.15 8.94 3.43
N ASN A 13 -2.22 9.34 2.76
CA ASN A 13 -3.62 9.29 3.20
C ASN A 13 -4.05 7.92 3.77
N LYS A 14 -3.47 6.83 3.26
CA LYS A 14 -3.75 5.47 3.77
C LYS A 14 -3.18 5.18 5.15
N TYR A 15 -2.19 5.93 5.59
CA TYR A 15 -1.39 5.62 6.78
C TYR A 15 -1.50 6.65 7.87
N LEU A 16 -1.78 7.91 7.52
CA LEU A 16 -1.72 9.05 8.43
C LEU A 16 -3.00 9.90 8.34
N ASP A 17 -3.38 10.46 9.47
CA ASP A 17 -4.45 11.45 9.55
C ASP A 17 -3.95 12.85 9.18
N PRO A 18 -4.85 13.80 8.85
CA PRO A 18 -4.51 15.14 8.36
C PRO A 18 -3.49 15.89 9.21
N GLU A 19 -3.56 15.77 10.54
CA GLU A 19 -2.67 16.47 11.47
C GLU A 19 -1.20 16.11 11.28
N CYS A 20 -0.94 14.89 10.80
CA CYS A 20 0.41 14.43 10.47
C CYS A 20 0.80 14.79 9.03
N THR A 21 -0.13 14.65 8.08
CA THR A 21 0.16 14.91 6.67
C THR A 21 0.36 16.39 6.39
N ASP A 22 -0.35 17.29 7.06
CA ASP A 22 -0.18 18.75 6.91
C ASP A 22 1.27 19.20 7.18
N VAL A 23 1.88 18.66 8.23
CA VAL A 23 3.28 18.95 8.57
C VAL A 23 4.24 18.44 7.49
N LEU A 24 3.97 17.26 6.93
CA LEU A 24 4.81 16.66 5.89
C LEU A 24 4.65 17.37 4.56
N GLU A 25 3.44 17.74 4.18
CA GLU A 25 3.15 18.49 2.96
C GLU A 25 3.84 19.85 2.99
N SER A 26 3.72 20.60 4.10
CA SER A 26 4.43 21.86 4.30
C SER A 26 5.96 21.68 4.20
N THR A 27 6.49 20.62 4.79
CA THR A 27 7.92 20.31 4.71
C THR A 27 8.39 20.01 3.29
N LEU A 28 7.59 19.29 2.50
CA LEU A 28 7.88 19.02 1.09
C LEU A 28 7.94 20.31 0.28
N GLU A 29 6.96 21.20 0.48
CA GLU A 29 6.90 22.50 -0.20
C GLU A 29 8.06 23.41 0.19
N GLU A 30 8.43 23.49 1.47
CA GLU A 30 9.61 24.22 1.97
C GLU A 30 10.91 23.68 1.34
N ARG A 31 10.97 22.41 0.96
CA ARG A 31 12.09 21.79 0.24
C ARG A 31 12.01 21.97 -1.27
N GLY A 32 11.06 22.75 -1.76
CA GLY A 32 10.89 23.05 -3.18
C GLY A 32 10.23 21.95 -4.00
N ILE A 33 9.60 20.96 -3.35
CA ILE A 33 8.80 19.94 -4.04
C ILE A 33 7.40 20.49 -4.25
N LYS A 34 6.94 20.55 -5.50
CA LYS A 34 5.60 20.99 -5.84
C LYS A 34 4.61 19.85 -5.69
N LEU A 35 3.57 20.06 -4.90
CA LEU A 35 2.49 19.10 -4.73
C LEU A 35 1.39 19.35 -5.77
N ALA A 36 0.99 18.32 -6.48
CA ALA A 36 -0.13 18.29 -7.42
C ALA A 36 -1.13 17.21 -6.96
N LEU A 37 -1.85 17.52 -5.87
CA LEU A 37 -2.83 16.63 -5.25
C LEU A 37 -4.19 16.73 -5.97
N ASN A 38 -5.02 15.69 -5.89
CA ASN A 38 -6.23 15.51 -6.70
C ASN A 38 -5.95 15.53 -8.22
N GLN A 39 -4.75 15.16 -8.62
CA GLN A 39 -4.27 15.26 -9.99
C GLN A 39 -3.58 13.95 -10.42
N ALA A 40 -4.39 12.93 -10.67
CA ALA A 40 -3.88 11.69 -11.28
C ALA A 40 -3.33 11.99 -12.68
N VAL A 41 -2.12 11.49 -12.97
CA VAL A 41 -1.56 11.54 -14.33
C VAL A 41 -2.40 10.65 -15.24
N THR A 42 -2.86 11.20 -16.35
CA THR A 42 -3.72 10.52 -17.34
C THR A 42 -2.97 10.09 -18.59
N SER A 43 -1.88 10.77 -18.93
CA SER A 43 -1.03 10.39 -20.06
C SER A 43 0.41 10.89 -19.91
N PHE A 44 1.30 10.24 -20.66
CA PHE A 44 2.69 10.65 -20.85
C PHE A 44 2.85 11.11 -22.30
N ASN A 45 3.45 12.27 -22.49
CA ASN A 45 3.70 12.83 -23.82
C ASN A 45 5.19 12.69 -24.13
N ALA A 46 5.50 12.18 -25.33
CA ALA A 46 6.86 11.99 -25.81
C ALA A 46 7.29 13.13 -26.75
N ASP A 47 8.59 13.35 -26.85
CA ASP A 47 9.20 14.14 -27.89
C ASP A 47 9.36 13.32 -29.20
N GLU A 48 10.03 13.92 -30.21
CA GLU A 48 10.29 13.30 -31.53
C GLU A 48 11.16 12.03 -31.42
N ASN A 49 11.94 11.88 -30.33
CA ASN A 49 12.85 10.78 -30.09
C ASN A 49 12.22 9.67 -29.22
N GLY A 50 10.99 9.85 -28.77
CA GLY A 50 10.30 8.94 -27.87
C GLY A 50 10.67 9.10 -26.39
N SER A 51 11.42 10.15 -26.02
CA SER A 51 11.71 10.50 -24.63
C SER A 51 10.51 11.23 -24.00
N VAL A 52 10.31 11.07 -22.68
CA VAL A 52 9.26 11.82 -21.99
C VAL A 52 9.53 13.32 -22.08
N LYS A 53 8.51 14.08 -22.44
CA LYS A 53 8.55 15.54 -22.53
C LYS A 53 7.64 16.17 -21.47
N SER A 54 6.52 15.53 -21.19
CA SER A 54 5.54 16.04 -20.24
C SER A 54 4.58 14.97 -19.76
N VAL A 55 3.83 15.28 -18.72
CA VAL A 55 2.70 14.49 -18.23
C VAL A 55 1.43 15.33 -18.23
N THR A 56 0.30 14.71 -18.55
CA THR A 56 -1.02 15.36 -18.51
C THR A 56 -1.78 14.95 -17.27
N THR A 57 -2.42 15.92 -16.65
CA THR A 57 -3.34 15.75 -15.52
C THR A 57 -4.66 16.46 -15.81
N PRO A 58 -5.72 16.30 -15.01
CA PRO A 58 -6.96 17.08 -15.18
C PRO A 58 -6.76 18.60 -15.13
N ASN A 59 -5.72 19.08 -14.46
CA ASN A 59 -5.47 20.52 -14.29
C ASN A 59 -4.46 21.08 -15.30
N GLY A 60 -3.96 20.26 -16.21
CA GLY A 60 -3.04 20.72 -17.25
C GLY A 60 -1.87 19.79 -17.51
N GLU A 61 -0.93 20.29 -18.27
CA GLU A 61 0.28 19.59 -18.69
C GLU A 61 1.48 20.12 -17.92
N TYR A 62 2.34 19.23 -17.44
CA TYR A 62 3.59 19.54 -16.74
C TYR A 62 4.78 18.96 -17.49
N GLU A 63 5.74 19.82 -17.85
CA GLU A 63 7.01 19.38 -18.44
C GLU A 63 7.77 18.45 -17.49
N ALA A 64 8.41 17.44 -18.04
CA ALA A 64 9.16 16.45 -17.28
C ALA A 64 10.27 15.82 -18.10
N ASP A 65 11.49 15.81 -17.57
CA ASP A 65 12.65 15.11 -18.12
C ASP A 65 12.72 13.66 -17.64
N LEU A 66 12.11 13.37 -16.49
CA LEU A 66 12.03 12.04 -15.87
C LEU A 66 10.71 11.88 -15.14
N VAL A 67 10.07 10.73 -15.30
CA VAL A 67 8.86 10.35 -14.55
C VAL A 67 9.11 9.05 -13.79
N ILE A 68 8.83 9.07 -12.48
CA ILE A 68 8.90 7.90 -11.61
C ILE A 68 7.46 7.50 -11.24
N LEU A 69 7.06 6.29 -11.65
CA LEU A 69 5.75 5.74 -11.37
C LEU A 69 5.74 4.98 -10.05
N CYS A 70 4.99 5.53 -9.06
CA CYS A 70 4.80 4.92 -7.74
C CYS A 70 3.30 4.79 -7.42
N VAL A 71 2.50 4.35 -8.38
CA VAL A 71 1.02 4.32 -8.32
C VAL A 71 0.46 3.05 -7.66
N GLY A 72 1.28 2.34 -6.91
CA GLY A 72 0.89 1.10 -6.23
C GLY A 72 1.07 -0.15 -7.09
N PHE A 73 0.53 -1.25 -6.61
CA PHE A 73 0.71 -2.58 -7.23
C PHE A 73 -0.53 -3.43 -7.01
N ARG A 74 -0.62 -4.50 -7.80
CA ARG A 74 -1.67 -5.52 -7.72
C ARG A 74 -1.04 -6.89 -7.60
N PRO A 75 -1.70 -7.86 -6.95
CA PRO A 75 -1.25 -9.24 -6.95
C PRO A 75 -1.13 -9.78 -8.38
N ASN A 76 0.01 -10.38 -8.72
CA ASN A 76 0.19 -11.05 -10.02
C ASN A 76 -0.07 -12.55 -9.86
N ASN A 77 -1.35 -12.92 -9.81
CA ASN A 77 -1.81 -14.26 -9.45
C ASN A 77 -2.61 -14.97 -10.57
N GLU A 78 -2.46 -14.56 -11.81
CA GLU A 78 -3.17 -15.15 -12.96
C GLU A 78 -2.96 -16.67 -13.07
N LEU A 79 -1.77 -17.18 -12.67
CA LEU A 79 -1.47 -18.61 -12.65
C LEU A 79 -2.45 -19.43 -11.79
N LEU A 80 -2.95 -18.85 -10.70
CA LEU A 80 -3.81 -19.51 -9.72
C LEU A 80 -5.27 -19.10 -9.81
N LYS A 81 -5.62 -18.23 -10.76
CA LYS A 81 -6.99 -17.77 -10.97
C LYS A 81 -7.95 -18.94 -11.25
N GLY A 82 -9.01 -19.01 -10.46
CA GLY A 82 -9.99 -20.10 -10.54
C GLY A 82 -9.52 -21.46 -9.98
N LYS A 83 -8.32 -21.52 -9.37
CA LYS A 83 -7.79 -22.72 -8.73
C LYS A 83 -7.80 -22.65 -7.21
N VAL A 84 -7.73 -21.44 -6.66
CA VAL A 84 -7.76 -21.18 -5.22
C VAL A 84 -8.65 -19.98 -4.94
N ASP A 85 -9.11 -19.85 -3.70
CA ASP A 85 -9.94 -18.73 -3.27
C ASP A 85 -9.12 -17.45 -3.23
N MET A 86 -9.72 -16.36 -3.74
CA MET A 86 -9.09 -15.05 -3.85
C MET A 86 -10.05 -13.94 -3.43
N MET A 87 -9.50 -12.84 -2.97
CA MET A 87 -10.23 -11.58 -2.83
C MET A 87 -10.59 -10.99 -4.21
N PRO A 88 -11.56 -10.04 -4.30
CA PRO A 88 -11.92 -9.40 -5.56
C PRO A 88 -10.76 -8.72 -6.30
N ASN A 89 -9.72 -8.29 -5.58
CA ASN A 89 -8.51 -7.70 -6.14
C ASN A 89 -7.48 -8.74 -6.62
N GLY A 90 -7.78 -10.05 -6.50
CA GLY A 90 -6.92 -11.15 -6.89
C GLY A 90 -5.92 -11.61 -5.83
N ALA A 91 -5.93 -11.04 -4.61
CA ALA A 91 -5.07 -11.53 -3.53
C ALA A 91 -5.54 -12.91 -3.05
N ILE A 92 -4.60 -13.86 -2.95
CA ILE A 92 -4.89 -15.23 -2.54
C ILE A 92 -5.28 -15.25 -1.07
N LEU A 93 -6.40 -15.90 -0.74
CA LEU A 93 -6.80 -16.15 0.64
C LEU A 93 -5.98 -17.32 1.21
N VAL A 94 -5.40 -17.13 2.38
CA VAL A 94 -4.65 -18.15 3.11
C VAL A 94 -5.17 -18.28 4.54
N ASP A 95 -5.06 -19.50 5.07
CA ASP A 95 -5.33 -19.75 6.49
C ASP A 95 -4.17 -19.28 7.39
N ASP A 96 -4.32 -19.47 8.69
CA ASP A 96 -3.28 -19.11 9.67
C ASP A 96 -1.96 -19.88 9.51
N TYR A 97 -1.92 -20.91 8.68
CA TYR A 97 -0.74 -21.71 8.38
C TYR A 97 -0.17 -21.45 6.98
N MET A 98 -0.69 -20.42 6.29
CA MET A 98 -0.32 -20.04 4.92
C MET A 98 -0.78 -21.03 3.85
N ARG A 99 -1.76 -21.89 4.12
CA ARG A 99 -2.36 -22.76 3.12
C ARG A 99 -3.48 -22.03 2.40
N THR A 100 -3.60 -22.28 1.12
CA THR A 100 -4.73 -21.80 0.30
C THR A 100 -5.96 -22.70 0.49
N SER A 101 -7.03 -22.48 -0.26
CA SER A 101 -8.17 -23.39 -0.32
C SER A 101 -7.82 -24.76 -0.94
N ASP A 102 -6.72 -24.86 -1.69
CA ASP A 102 -6.11 -26.14 -2.09
C ASP A 102 -5.06 -26.54 -1.04
N LYS A 103 -5.24 -27.72 -0.43
CA LYS A 103 -4.39 -28.22 0.67
C LYS A 103 -2.92 -28.44 0.28
N ASP A 104 -2.63 -28.60 -0.98
CA ASP A 104 -1.29 -28.85 -1.51
C ASP A 104 -0.61 -27.56 -2.00
N ILE A 105 -1.30 -26.41 -1.91
CA ILE A 105 -0.78 -25.10 -2.32
C ILE A 105 -0.66 -24.17 -1.12
N TYR A 106 0.54 -23.65 -0.92
CA TYR A 106 0.84 -22.58 0.03
C TYR A 106 1.10 -21.28 -0.71
N ALA A 107 0.75 -20.15 -0.09
CA ALA A 107 1.03 -18.85 -0.65
C ALA A 107 1.53 -17.86 0.43
N ALA A 108 2.43 -16.97 0.05
CA ALA A 108 3.04 -16.01 0.96
C ALA A 108 3.44 -14.72 0.25
N GLY A 109 3.59 -13.64 1.01
CA GLY A 109 4.04 -12.35 0.53
C GLY A 109 2.95 -11.53 -0.11
N ASP A 110 3.34 -10.62 -1.00
CA ASP A 110 2.46 -9.62 -1.61
C ASP A 110 1.42 -10.19 -2.58
N SER A 111 1.44 -11.51 -2.79
CA SER A 111 0.40 -12.24 -3.51
C SER A 111 -0.85 -12.53 -2.66
N CYS A 112 -0.78 -12.38 -1.33
CA CYS A 112 -1.76 -12.91 -0.41
C CYS A 112 -2.53 -11.82 0.35
N ALA A 113 -3.76 -12.16 0.72
CA ALA A 113 -4.48 -11.50 1.80
C ALA A 113 -4.23 -12.25 3.12
N VAL A 114 -4.13 -11.51 4.22
CA VAL A 114 -3.79 -12.04 5.53
C VAL A 114 -4.78 -11.58 6.58
N HIS A 115 -4.83 -12.27 7.72
CA HIS A 115 -5.61 -11.84 8.87
C HIS A 115 -5.16 -10.47 9.34
N TYR A 116 -6.08 -9.51 9.32
CA TYR A 116 -5.86 -8.13 9.77
C TYR A 116 -6.52 -7.92 11.12
N ASN A 117 -5.70 -7.80 12.15
CA ASN A 117 -6.18 -7.78 13.54
C ASN A 117 -7.17 -6.64 13.84
N PRO A 118 -7.04 -5.42 13.30
CA PRO A 118 -7.97 -4.34 13.62
C PRO A 118 -9.43 -4.60 13.20
N ASN A 119 -9.68 -5.33 12.12
CA ASN A 119 -11.04 -5.63 11.68
C ASN A 119 -11.44 -7.11 11.85
N GLY A 120 -10.49 -7.96 12.30
CA GLY A 120 -10.71 -9.40 12.48
C GLY A 120 -10.93 -10.20 11.21
N GLY A 121 -10.75 -9.61 10.04
CA GLY A 121 -10.99 -10.20 8.73
C GLY A 121 -9.72 -10.36 7.88
N ALA A 122 -9.90 -10.83 6.66
CA ALA A 122 -8.82 -10.87 5.67
C ALA A 122 -8.65 -9.48 5.02
N ALA A 123 -7.40 -9.04 4.86
CA ALA A 123 -7.07 -7.80 4.15
C ALA A 123 -5.80 -7.98 3.30
N TYR A 124 -5.74 -7.24 2.20
CA TYR A 124 -4.56 -7.17 1.35
C TYR A 124 -3.61 -6.11 1.90
N ILE A 125 -2.53 -6.56 2.55
CA ILE A 125 -1.54 -5.71 3.24
C ILE A 125 -0.14 -6.09 2.78
N PRO A 126 0.27 -5.66 1.58
CA PRO A 126 1.56 -6.00 0.99
C PRO A 126 2.67 -5.17 1.65
N LEU A 127 3.35 -5.79 2.60
CA LEU A 127 4.48 -5.24 3.33
C LEU A 127 5.61 -6.26 3.39
N ALA A 128 6.83 -5.83 3.13
CA ALA A 128 8.02 -6.69 3.14
C ALA A 128 8.17 -7.47 4.47
N THR A 129 7.85 -6.84 5.60
CA THR A 129 7.87 -7.48 6.92
C THR A 129 6.84 -8.60 7.06
N ASN A 130 5.66 -8.46 6.46
CA ASN A 130 4.66 -9.52 6.38
C ASN A 130 5.16 -10.64 5.46
N ALA A 131 5.68 -10.31 4.29
CA ALA A 131 6.19 -11.28 3.32
C ALA A 131 7.25 -12.20 3.93
N VAL A 132 8.22 -11.64 4.66
CA VAL A 132 9.27 -12.41 5.36
C VAL A 132 8.67 -13.35 6.42
N ARG A 133 7.72 -12.87 7.22
CA ARG A 133 7.03 -13.70 8.23
C ARG A 133 6.24 -14.82 7.60
N MET A 134 5.47 -14.52 6.55
CA MET A 134 4.65 -15.51 5.84
C MET A 134 5.52 -16.58 5.18
N GLY A 135 6.60 -16.20 4.48
CA GLY A 135 7.53 -17.16 3.88
C GLY A 135 8.20 -18.06 4.93
N THR A 136 8.57 -17.49 6.09
CA THR A 136 9.08 -18.26 7.22
C THR A 136 8.05 -19.28 7.74
N LEU A 137 6.76 -18.88 7.79
CA LEU A 137 5.67 -19.77 8.23
C LEU A 137 5.41 -20.88 7.22
N VAL A 138 5.46 -20.62 5.92
CA VAL A 138 5.38 -21.67 4.90
C VAL A 138 6.46 -22.73 5.16
N GLY A 139 7.72 -22.32 5.32
CA GLY A 139 8.81 -23.25 5.59
C GLY A 139 8.63 -24.09 6.86
N LYS A 140 7.97 -23.54 7.90
CA LYS A 140 7.66 -24.24 9.15
C LYS A 140 6.44 -25.16 9.07
N ASN A 141 5.51 -24.86 8.17
CA ASN A 141 4.19 -25.50 8.10
C ASN A 141 4.04 -26.48 6.93
N ILE A 142 5.00 -26.51 6.00
CA ILE A 142 4.88 -27.28 4.75
C ILE A 142 4.76 -28.80 4.96
N ILE A 143 5.31 -29.34 6.03
CA ILE A 143 5.19 -30.77 6.36
C ILE A 143 3.92 -31.00 7.19
N GLU A 144 3.70 -30.17 8.19
CA GLU A 144 2.53 -30.20 9.07
C GLU A 144 2.27 -28.81 9.65
N PRO A 145 1.01 -28.41 9.90
CA PRO A 145 0.67 -27.11 10.47
C PRO A 145 1.10 -27.03 11.94
N LYS A 146 2.21 -26.34 12.20
CA LYS A 146 2.80 -26.20 13.56
C LYS A 146 2.67 -24.79 14.13
N VAL A 147 2.87 -23.77 13.30
CA VAL A 147 3.03 -22.39 13.76
C VAL A 147 1.98 -21.50 13.09
N ARG A 148 1.08 -20.97 13.89
CA ARG A 148 0.02 -20.06 13.41
C ARG A 148 0.55 -18.66 13.14
N TYR A 149 0.06 -18.06 12.08
CA TYR A 149 0.15 -16.62 11.85
C TYR A 149 -0.78 -15.89 12.82
N ARG A 150 -0.24 -14.90 13.52
CA ARG A 150 -1.00 -14.13 14.52
C ARG A 150 -1.65 -12.86 13.97
N GLY A 151 -1.72 -12.76 12.65
CA GLY A 151 -2.22 -11.56 11.99
C GLY A 151 -1.21 -10.42 11.95
N THR A 152 -1.67 -9.30 11.42
CA THR A 152 -0.89 -8.07 11.31
C THR A 152 -1.74 -6.86 11.68
N GLN A 153 -1.10 -5.81 12.20
CA GLN A 153 -1.68 -4.48 12.37
C GLN A 153 -1.34 -3.53 11.23
N SER A 154 -0.69 -4.00 10.16
CA SER A 154 -0.20 -3.11 9.08
C SER A 154 0.79 -2.05 9.59
N THR A 155 1.72 -2.46 10.47
CA THR A 155 2.73 -1.55 11.01
C THR A 155 3.74 -1.20 9.94
N SER A 156 3.95 0.08 9.70
CA SER A 156 4.92 0.63 8.76
C SER A 156 5.68 1.79 9.36
N GLY A 157 6.85 2.07 8.81
CA GLY A 157 7.68 3.20 9.20
C GLY A 157 8.33 3.85 7.98
N LEU A 158 8.52 5.15 8.06
CA LEU A 158 9.10 5.98 7.02
C LEU A 158 9.99 7.05 7.66
N TYR A 159 11.13 7.34 7.04
CA TYR A 159 11.91 8.53 7.34
C TYR A 159 11.79 9.51 6.17
N LEU A 160 11.35 10.73 6.45
CA LEU A 160 11.13 11.76 5.44
C LEU A 160 11.63 13.11 5.95
N PHE A 161 12.68 13.65 5.34
CA PHE A 161 13.25 14.99 5.61
C PHE A 161 13.43 15.35 7.08
N GLY A 162 13.91 14.43 7.90
CA GLY A 162 14.14 14.62 9.33
C GLY A 162 13.04 14.07 10.23
N TYR A 163 11.89 13.72 9.69
CA TYR A 163 10.80 13.11 10.45
C TYR A 163 10.89 11.58 10.44
N ASN A 164 10.86 10.97 11.61
CA ASN A 164 10.61 9.55 11.78
C ASN A 164 9.11 9.34 11.95
N ILE A 165 8.49 8.65 11.02
CA ILE A 165 7.05 8.45 10.95
C ILE A 165 6.76 6.99 11.17
N GLY A 166 5.82 6.68 12.06
CA GLY A 166 5.33 5.33 12.28
C GLY A 166 3.82 5.28 12.22
N SER A 167 3.28 4.22 11.63
CA SER A 167 1.84 3.96 11.58
C SER A 167 1.56 2.51 11.92
N THR A 168 0.47 2.26 12.65
CA THR A 168 0.01 0.92 12.98
C THR A 168 -1.51 0.91 13.16
N GLY A 169 -2.17 -0.14 12.71
CA GLY A 169 -3.62 -0.25 12.82
C GLY A 169 -4.35 0.56 11.74
N VAL A 170 -5.34 1.32 12.16
CA VAL A 170 -6.20 2.13 11.28
C VAL A 170 -6.07 3.62 11.63
N ASN A 171 -6.13 4.46 10.61
CA ASN A 171 -6.42 5.88 10.74
C ASN A 171 -7.92 6.14 10.52
N VAL A 172 -8.38 7.37 10.65
CA VAL A 172 -9.81 7.71 10.53
C VAL A 172 -10.38 7.27 9.18
N ASN A 173 -9.65 7.52 8.08
CA ASN A 173 -10.10 7.16 6.73
C ASN A 173 -10.19 5.64 6.52
N SER A 174 -9.17 4.90 6.94
CA SER A 174 -9.17 3.44 6.81
C SER A 174 -10.16 2.77 7.77
N ALA A 175 -10.39 3.33 8.95
CA ALA A 175 -11.42 2.87 9.87
C ALA A 175 -12.81 2.93 9.24
N ALA A 176 -13.15 4.06 8.60
CA ALA A 176 -14.41 4.21 7.87
C ALA A 176 -14.57 3.16 6.75
N HIS A 177 -13.50 2.88 6.01
CA HIS A 177 -13.50 1.83 4.98
C HIS A 177 -13.79 0.43 5.54
N PHE A 178 -13.34 0.14 6.76
CA PHE A 178 -13.60 -1.12 7.45
C PHE A 178 -14.90 -1.12 8.28
N GLY A 179 -15.67 -0.03 8.27
CA GLY A 179 -16.90 0.11 9.07
C GLY A 179 -16.64 0.17 10.59
N LEU A 180 -15.46 0.62 10.99
CA LEU A 180 -15.07 0.77 12.39
C LEU A 180 -15.45 2.16 12.88
N ASP A 181 -16.12 2.23 14.04
CA ASP A 181 -16.36 3.48 14.76
C ASP A 181 -15.12 3.83 15.60
N VAL A 182 -14.47 4.93 15.26
CA VAL A 182 -13.23 5.36 15.92
C VAL A 182 -13.30 6.82 16.34
N ARG A 183 -12.59 7.15 17.41
CA ARG A 183 -12.38 8.52 17.86
C ARG A 183 -10.91 8.87 17.73
N ALA A 184 -10.61 9.93 16.95
CA ALA A 184 -9.27 10.48 16.86
C ALA A 184 -8.96 11.37 18.08
N VAL A 185 -7.73 11.24 18.60
CA VAL A 185 -7.18 12.12 19.61
C VAL A 185 -5.77 12.49 19.19
N PHE A 186 -5.52 13.77 19.05
CA PHE A 186 -4.20 14.30 18.74
C PHE A 186 -3.53 14.82 20.00
N VAL A 187 -2.31 14.36 20.26
CA VAL A 187 -1.50 14.76 21.43
C VAL A 187 -0.17 15.27 20.93
N LYS A 188 0.23 16.48 21.38
CA LYS A 188 1.53 17.10 21.10
C LYS A 188 2.52 16.79 22.21
#